data_7737ff572fd30ee2ce40d0aa7c4eed2d
#
_entry.id   7737ff572fd30ee2ce40d0aa7c4eed2d
#
_cell.length_a   1.000
_cell.length_b   1.000
_cell.length_c   1.000
_cell.angle_alpha   90.00
_cell.angle_beta   90.00
_cell.angle_gamma   90.00
#
_symmetry.space_group_name_H-M   'P 1'
#
loop_
_entity.id
_entity.type
_entity.pdbx_description
1 polymer ?
#
loop_
_entity_poly.entity_id
_entity_poly.type
_entity_poly.pdbx_seq_one_letter_code
_entity_poly.pdbx_strand_id
1 'polypeptide(L)'
;MEKNELLRLYNSDLNELLKLSSKYIKNDVEFCSLINARNGKCSQNCKYCAQSSHYRTNIEAYPLVELQEVRKTALEAKSHKASRFAIVTSGKTPDESDFNKILEMIKEVNKIEGLKSCASIGILNEEQAKKLAQTGLKRFHHNINTSKSYYPDVCTTHSWNDRLNTCRLVKKYGMELCCGVILGMGETVEQRIEMALELAEIQPDSIPINILMPIPETPFENYLDKIDEENVLRTLAIFKIANPNSILHPCGGRMRLSDENQRKALNSCVEGIMVGNYLTTVGKAPEEDLKTITELGKTIKL
;
A
#
# COMPACT_ATOMS: atom_id res chain seq x y z
N MET A 1 6.52 -22.07 2.57
CA MET A 1 7.99 -21.97 2.39
C MET A 1 8.61 -21.66 3.74
N GLU A 2 9.75 -22.25 4.06
CA GLU A 2 10.38 -22.09 5.37
C GLU A 2 11.28 -20.83 5.43
N LYS A 3 11.41 -20.23 6.62
CA LYS A 3 12.21 -19.01 6.84
C LYS A 3 13.64 -19.13 6.30
N ASN A 4 14.32 -20.27 6.58
CA ASN A 4 15.71 -20.50 6.15
C ASN A 4 15.84 -20.62 4.62
N GLU A 5 14.82 -21.13 3.94
CA GLU A 5 14.78 -21.20 2.48
C GLU A 5 14.68 -19.79 1.87
N LEU A 6 13.79 -18.93 2.39
CA LEU A 6 13.65 -17.54 1.94
C LEU A 6 14.92 -16.73 2.22
N LEU A 7 15.59 -16.92 3.37
CA LEU A 7 16.88 -16.27 3.67
C LEU A 7 17.97 -16.68 2.68
N ARG A 8 18.04 -17.97 2.32
CA ARG A 8 19.00 -18.45 1.32
C ARG A 8 18.72 -17.87 -0.04
N LEU A 9 17.45 -17.78 -0.46
CA LEU A 9 17.06 -17.15 -1.71
C LEU A 9 17.37 -15.64 -1.69
N TYR A 10 17.11 -14.95 -0.59
CA TYR A 10 17.43 -13.53 -0.46
C TYR A 10 18.92 -13.24 -0.70
N ASN A 11 19.82 -14.13 -0.26
CA ASN A 11 21.27 -14.01 -0.39
C ASN A 11 21.83 -14.62 -1.70
N SER A 12 21.00 -15.13 -2.59
CA SER A 12 21.42 -15.66 -3.89
C SER A 12 21.75 -14.56 -4.89
N ASP A 13 22.22 -14.92 -6.09
CA ASP A 13 22.36 -13.95 -7.19
C ASP A 13 21.04 -13.23 -7.46
N LEU A 14 21.08 -11.90 -7.63
CA LEU A 14 19.89 -11.08 -7.80
C LEU A 14 19.11 -11.46 -9.07
N ASN A 15 19.82 -11.74 -10.18
CA ASN A 15 19.16 -12.04 -11.44
C ASN A 15 18.47 -13.42 -11.39
N GLU A 16 19.09 -14.39 -10.71
CA GLU A 16 18.47 -15.69 -10.46
C GLU A 16 17.22 -15.57 -9.59
N LEU A 17 17.28 -14.76 -8.52
CA LEU A 17 16.15 -14.50 -7.64
C LEU A 17 14.99 -13.82 -8.39
N LEU A 18 15.27 -12.78 -9.20
CA LEU A 18 14.28 -12.10 -10.04
C LEU A 18 13.69 -13.03 -11.08
N LYS A 19 14.50 -13.89 -11.72
CA LYS A 19 14.03 -14.93 -12.65
C LYS A 19 13.15 -15.97 -11.95
N LEU A 20 13.43 -16.31 -10.72
CA LEU A 20 12.57 -17.21 -9.95
C LEU A 20 11.22 -16.57 -9.66
N SER A 21 11.20 -15.32 -9.18
CA SER A 21 9.97 -14.61 -8.86
C SER A 21 9.09 -14.33 -10.11
N SER A 22 9.71 -14.14 -11.29
CA SER A 22 8.97 -13.89 -12.53
C SER A 22 8.05 -15.03 -12.97
N LYS A 23 8.24 -16.23 -12.44
CA LYS A 23 7.35 -17.37 -12.70
C LYS A 23 5.95 -17.20 -12.09
N TYR A 24 5.79 -16.26 -11.16
CA TYR A 24 4.55 -16.04 -10.41
C TYR A 24 3.79 -14.77 -10.82
N ILE A 25 4.32 -13.97 -11.76
CA ILE A 25 3.63 -12.76 -12.25
C ILE A 25 2.81 -13.04 -13.49
N LYS A 26 1.76 -12.24 -13.66
CA LYS A 26 0.96 -12.16 -14.89
C LYS A 26 1.47 -11.04 -15.79
N ASN A 27 1.00 -11.04 -17.04
CA ASN A 27 1.38 -10.00 -17.99
C ASN A 27 0.56 -8.70 -17.84
N ASP A 28 -0.57 -8.77 -17.12
CA ASP A 28 -1.44 -7.62 -16.88
C ASP A 28 -1.03 -6.87 -15.59
N VAL A 29 -1.03 -5.54 -15.65
CA VAL A 29 -0.68 -4.64 -14.54
C VAL A 29 -1.91 -3.87 -14.07
N GLU A 30 -2.25 -3.97 -12.78
CA GLU A 30 -3.36 -3.25 -12.15
C GLU A 30 -2.94 -1.82 -11.83
N PHE A 31 -3.66 -0.82 -12.34
CA PHE A 31 -3.47 0.58 -11.98
C PHE A 31 -4.42 0.98 -10.86
N CYS A 32 -3.84 1.50 -9.77
CA CYS A 32 -4.57 2.04 -8.62
C CYS A 32 -4.31 3.54 -8.50
N SER A 33 -5.32 4.27 -8.08
CA SER A 33 -5.19 5.70 -7.72
C SER A 33 -5.89 5.96 -6.39
N LEU A 34 -5.66 7.12 -5.80
CA LEU A 34 -6.24 7.48 -4.52
C LEU A 34 -6.59 8.97 -4.41
N ILE A 35 -7.43 9.28 -3.44
CA ILE A 35 -7.61 10.62 -2.89
C ILE A 35 -7.24 10.62 -1.41
N ASN A 36 -6.43 11.60 -0.96
CA ASN A 36 -6.24 11.88 0.46
C ASN A 36 -7.44 12.67 0.95
N ALA A 37 -8.50 11.97 1.37
CA ALA A 37 -9.78 12.59 1.69
C ALA A 37 -9.81 13.33 3.03
N ARG A 38 -8.86 13.06 3.94
CA ARG A 38 -8.62 13.81 5.18
C ARG A 38 -7.15 13.74 5.52
N ASN A 39 -6.52 14.88 5.86
CA ASN A 39 -5.08 14.96 6.13
C ASN A 39 -4.77 15.51 7.52
N GLY A 40 -3.69 14.98 8.12
CA GLY A 40 -3.16 15.44 9.41
C GLY A 40 -4.00 15.03 10.62
N LYS A 41 -3.66 15.59 11.79
CA LYS A 41 -4.35 15.43 13.10
C LYS A 41 -4.57 13.97 13.54
N CYS A 42 -3.68 13.04 13.17
CA CYS A 42 -3.77 11.66 13.60
C CYS A 42 -3.25 11.51 15.04
N SER A 43 -4.03 10.88 15.91
CA SER A 43 -3.66 10.64 17.32
C SER A 43 -2.63 9.53 17.53
N GLN A 44 -2.14 8.90 16.44
CA GLN A 44 -1.20 7.79 16.53
C GLN A 44 0.24 8.27 16.37
N ASN A 45 1.20 7.58 17.04
CA ASN A 45 2.61 7.97 17.07
C ASN A 45 3.51 7.17 16.13
N CYS A 46 2.98 6.72 14.98
CA CYS A 46 3.79 6.01 13.99
C CYS A 46 4.99 6.86 13.56
N LYS A 47 6.22 6.39 13.84
CA LYS A 47 7.47 7.16 13.73
C LYS A 47 7.82 7.62 12.30
N TYR A 48 7.20 7.06 11.29
CA TYR A 48 7.38 7.42 9.87
C TYR A 48 6.35 8.42 9.35
N CYS A 49 5.28 8.71 10.13
CA CYS A 49 4.08 9.30 9.56
C CYS A 49 4.02 10.81 9.76
N ALA A 50 4.04 11.56 8.66
CA ALA A 50 3.86 13.01 8.66
C ALA A 50 2.50 13.47 9.24
N GLN A 51 1.48 12.62 9.20
CA GLN A 51 0.12 12.97 9.65
C GLN A 51 -0.09 12.84 11.16
N SER A 52 0.92 12.37 11.90
CA SER A 52 0.86 12.20 13.35
C SER A 52 0.85 13.55 14.08
N SER A 53 -0.08 13.72 15.04
CA SER A 53 -0.09 14.89 15.93
C SER A 53 1.01 14.86 17.01
N HIS A 54 1.79 13.78 17.07
CA HIS A 54 2.94 13.68 17.97
C HIS A 54 4.19 14.38 17.41
N TYR A 55 4.20 14.74 16.12
CA TYR A 55 5.35 15.35 15.44
C TYR A 55 4.97 16.69 14.81
N ARG A 56 5.93 17.63 14.74
CA ARG A 56 5.71 19.00 14.21
C ARG A 56 6.00 19.07 12.70
N THR A 57 5.43 18.16 11.94
CA THR A 57 5.60 18.13 10.48
C THR A 57 4.88 19.29 9.79
N ASN A 58 5.44 19.80 8.70
CA ASN A 58 4.88 20.93 7.92
C ASN A 58 3.84 20.45 6.89
N ILE A 59 2.92 19.55 7.26
CA ILE A 59 1.83 19.16 6.38
C ILE A 59 0.60 20.04 6.62
N GLU A 60 -0.09 20.38 5.53
CA GLU A 60 -1.39 21.01 5.64
C GLU A 60 -2.42 20.02 6.16
N ALA A 61 -3.08 20.35 7.28
CA ALA A 61 -4.15 19.53 7.84
C ALA A 61 -5.50 20.06 7.36
N TYR A 62 -6.35 19.17 6.82
CA TYR A 62 -7.71 19.49 6.41
C TYR A 62 -8.71 18.41 6.83
N PRO A 63 -9.99 18.81 7.04
CA PRO A 63 -11.06 17.86 7.37
C PRO A 63 -11.41 17.00 6.16
N LEU A 64 -12.42 16.13 6.31
CA LEU A 64 -12.92 15.32 5.21
C LEU A 64 -13.37 16.19 4.04
N VAL A 65 -12.87 15.91 2.84
CA VAL A 65 -13.21 16.63 1.61
C VAL A 65 -14.68 16.43 1.22
N GLU A 66 -15.20 17.29 0.36
CA GLU A 66 -16.56 17.19 -0.12
C GLU A 66 -16.73 16.04 -1.16
N LEU A 67 -17.94 15.50 -1.25
CA LEU A 67 -18.28 14.40 -2.15
C LEU A 67 -17.96 14.70 -3.62
N GLN A 68 -18.13 15.96 -4.03
CA GLN A 68 -17.85 16.41 -5.41
C GLN A 68 -16.36 16.28 -5.76
N GLU A 69 -15.46 16.55 -4.80
CA GLU A 69 -14.02 16.42 -5.02
C GLU A 69 -13.63 14.94 -5.19
N VAL A 70 -14.22 14.05 -4.39
CA VAL A 70 -14.02 12.58 -4.53
C VAL A 70 -14.45 12.12 -5.93
N ARG A 71 -15.62 12.55 -6.39
CA ARG A 71 -16.13 12.19 -7.72
C ARG A 71 -15.21 12.69 -8.83
N LYS A 72 -14.79 13.96 -8.77
CA LYS A 72 -13.89 14.57 -9.74
C LYS A 72 -12.58 13.80 -9.85
N THR A 73 -11.91 13.57 -8.71
CA THR A 73 -10.63 12.86 -8.66
C THR A 73 -10.77 11.40 -9.12
N ALA A 74 -11.90 10.74 -8.82
CA ALA A 74 -12.17 9.37 -9.28
C ALA A 74 -12.36 9.31 -10.82
N LEU A 75 -13.02 10.28 -11.43
CA LEU A 75 -13.15 10.37 -12.89
C LEU A 75 -11.79 10.64 -13.57
N GLU A 76 -10.97 11.50 -12.98
CA GLU A 76 -9.60 11.76 -13.43
C GLU A 76 -8.75 10.48 -13.34
N ALA A 77 -8.79 9.76 -12.20
CA ALA A 77 -8.10 8.48 -12.05
C ALA A 77 -8.53 7.47 -13.13
N LYS A 78 -9.82 7.39 -13.45
CA LYS A 78 -10.33 6.54 -14.54
C LYS A 78 -9.79 6.96 -15.90
N SER A 79 -9.69 8.26 -16.21
CA SER A 79 -9.10 8.73 -17.47
C SER A 79 -7.64 8.30 -17.63
N HIS A 80 -6.92 8.15 -16.52
CA HIS A 80 -5.55 7.61 -16.43
C HIS A 80 -5.49 6.07 -16.37
N LYS A 81 -6.58 5.39 -16.75
CA LYS A 81 -6.67 3.91 -16.80
C LYS A 81 -6.61 3.21 -15.43
N ALA A 82 -6.79 3.92 -14.33
CA ALA A 82 -6.94 3.27 -13.03
C ALA A 82 -8.22 2.41 -13.03
N SER A 83 -8.08 1.16 -12.63
CA SER A 83 -9.21 0.24 -12.41
C SER A 83 -9.66 0.23 -10.94
N ARG A 84 -8.87 0.89 -10.06
CA ARG A 84 -9.16 1.01 -8.63
C ARG A 84 -8.91 2.42 -8.14
N PHE A 85 -9.80 2.88 -7.26
CA PHE A 85 -9.70 4.21 -6.65
C PHE A 85 -9.93 4.11 -5.13
N ALA A 86 -8.96 4.60 -4.36
CA ALA A 86 -8.96 4.49 -2.90
C ALA A 86 -9.29 5.83 -2.23
N ILE A 87 -10.26 5.81 -1.32
CA ILE A 87 -10.54 6.90 -0.38
C ILE A 87 -9.66 6.66 0.85
N VAL A 88 -8.72 7.58 1.11
CA VAL A 88 -7.76 7.45 2.22
C VAL A 88 -7.96 8.58 3.21
N THR A 89 -8.00 8.27 4.50
CA THR A 89 -8.10 9.26 5.56
C THR A 89 -7.02 9.09 6.62
N SER A 90 -6.54 10.19 7.17
CA SER A 90 -5.76 10.19 8.40
C SER A 90 -6.61 9.77 9.61
N GLY A 91 -5.96 9.32 10.68
CA GLY A 91 -6.60 8.96 11.94
C GLY A 91 -6.56 7.48 12.28
N LYS A 92 -6.81 7.17 13.57
CA LYS A 92 -6.89 5.78 14.05
C LYS A 92 -8.14 5.08 13.52
N THR A 93 -9.27 5.77 13.56
CA THR A 93 -10.58 5.38 13.05
C THR A 93 -11.41 6.65 12.84
N PRO A 94 -12.30 6.74 11.85
CA PRO A 94 -13.22 7.85 11.71
C PRO A 94 -14.26 7.84 12.84
N ASP A 95 -14.72 9.02 13.24
CA ASP A 95 -15.94 9.13 14.04
C ASP A 95 -17.18 8.75 13.21
N GLU A 96 -18.34 8.67 13.85
CA GLU A 96 -19.57 8.21 13.20
C GLU A 96 -20.02 9.14 12.05
N SER A 97 -19.87 10.46 12.20
CA SER A 97 -20.22 11.44 11.18
C SER A 97 -19.35 11.29 9.95
N ASP A 98 -18.03 11.27 10.13
CA ASP A 98 -17.08 11.08 9.04
C ASP A 98 -17.23 9.70 8.40
N PHE A 99 -17.48 8.66 9.20
CA PHE A 99 -17.71 7.32 8.68
C PHE A 99 -18.92 7.25 7.75
N ASN A 100 -20.04 7.88 8.12
CA ASN A 100 -21.24 7.93 7.28
C ASN A 100 -20.97 8.68 5.96
N LYS A 101 -20.23 9.80 5.99
CA LYS A 101 -19.82 10.52 4.77
C LYS A 101 -18.93 9.65 3.88
N ILE A 102 -18.00 8.87 4.46
CA ILE A 102 -17.13 7.95 3.71
C ILE A 102 -17.98 6.86 3.02
N LEU A 103 -19.02 6.34 3.66
CA LEU A 103 -19.93 5.40 3.01
C LEU A 103 -20.61 6.01 1.77
N GLU A 104 -21.02 7.28 1.84
CA GLU A 104 -21.58 7.98 0.67
C GLU A 104 -20.52 8.21 -0.44
N MET A 105 -19.28 8.53 -0.07
CA MET A 105 -18.17 8.63 -1.03
C MET A 105 -17.92 7.30 -1.75
N ILE A 106 -17.95 6.17 -1.03
CA ILE A 106 -17.82 4.83 -1.62
C ILE A 106 -18.94 4.55 -2.62
N LYS A 107 -20.20 4.86 -2.25
CA LYS A 107 -21.36 4.72 -3.15
C LYS A 107 -21.18 5.56 -4.42
N GLU A 108 -20.64 6.76 -4.29
CA GLU A 108 -20.40 7.65 -5.44
C GLU A 108 -19.34 7.09 -6.38
N VAL A 109 -18.23 6.57 -5.85
CA VAL A 109 -17.21 5.90 -6.66
C VAL A 109 -17.79 4.66 -7.37
N ASN A 110 -18.64 3.89 -6.70
CA ASN A 110 -19.27 2.70 -7.26
C ASN A 110 -20.22 2.98 -8.45
N LYS A 111 -20.67 4.24 -8.64
CA LYS A 111 -21.46 4.67 -9.82
C LYS A 111 -20.60 4.84 -11.08
N ILE A 112 -19.26 4.89 -10.93
CA ILE A 112 -18.34 5.09 -12.06
C ILE A 112 -18.04 3.72 -12.68
N GLU A 113 -18.59 3.46 -13.84
CA GLU A 113 -18.41 2.20 -14.55
C GLU A 113 -16.92 1.87 -14.79
N GLY A 114 -16.50 0.63 -14.54
CA GLY A 114 -15.13 0.16 -14.71
C GLY A 114 -14.15 0.61 -13.61
N LEU A 115 -14.61 1.34 -12.56
CA LEU A 115 -13.78 1.73 -11.43
C LEU A 115 -14.24 1.00 -10.15
N LYS A 116 -13.33 0.31 -9.47
CA LYS A 116 -13.60 -0.41 -8.23
C LYS A 116 -13.21 0.45 -7.04
N SER A 117 -14.14 0.66 -6.10
CA SER A 117 -13.87 1.42 -4.89
C SER A 117 -12.95 0.66 -3.93
N CYS A 118 -12.00 1.41 -3.34
CA CYS A 118 -11.14 0.98 -2.25
C CYS A 118 -11.23 2.00 -1.10
N ALA A 119 -10.87 1.59 0.12
CA ALA A 119 -10.80 2.49 1.27
C ALA A 119 -9.65 2.15 2.20
N SER A 120 -9.06 3.19 2.83
CA SER A 120 -8.06 3.07 3.89
C SER A 120 -8.38 4.12 4.96
N ILE A 121 -9.15 3.73 5.98
CA ILE A 121 -9.73 4.65 6.95
C ILE A 121 -9.38 4.30 8.40
N GLY A 122 -8.27 3.59 8.58
CA GLY A 122 -7.78 3.21 9.90
C GLY A 122 -8.25 1.84 10.39
N ILE A 123 -8.27 1.66 11.71
CA ILE A 123 -8.66 0.41 12.38
C ILE A 123 -10.19 0.32 12.40
N LEU A 124 -10.72 -0.85 12.04
CA LEU A 124 -12.16 -1.11 12.00
C LEU A 124 -12.63 -1.90 13.23
N ASN A 125 -13.83 -1.57 13.68
CA ASN A 125 -14.64 -2.50 14.46
C ASN A 125 -15.53 -3.36 13.55
N GLU A 126 -16.23 -4.32 14.14
CA GLU A 126 -17.03 -5.28 13.37
C GLU A 126 -18.21 -4.62 12.66
N GLU A 127 -18.88 -3.66 13.29
CA GLU A 127 -20.00 -2.94 12.70
C GLU A 127 -19.57 -2.11 11.49
N GLN A 128 -18.43 -1.42 11.60
CA GLN A 128 -17.86 -0.66 10.48
C GLN A 128 -17.49 -1.57 9.31
N ALA A 129 -16.84 -2.72 9.56
CA ALA A 129 -16.50 -3.67 8.51
C ALA A 129 -17.75 -4.20 7.79
N LYS A 130 -18.81 -4.52 8.54
CA LYS A 130 -20.10 -4.96 7.99
C LYS A 130 -20.75 -3.87 7.11
N LYS A 131 -20.82 -2.62 7.59
CA LYS A 131 -21.39 -1.49 6.83
C LYS A 131 -20.60 -1.20 5.55
N LEU A 132 -19.25 -1.26 5.59
CA LEU A 132 -18.40 -1.10 4.41
C LEU A 132 -18.69 -2.17 3.35
N ALA A 133 -18.79 -3.44 3.74
CA ALA A 133 -19.13 -4.53 2.83
C ALA A 133 -20.52 -4.33 2.21
N GLN A 134 -21.51 -3.94 3.02
CA GLN A 134 -22.88 -3.65 2.57
C GLN A 134 -22.96 -2.46 1.60
N THR A 135 -22.03 -1.50 1.72
CA THR A 135 -21.93 -0.37 0.78
C THR A 135 -21.38 -0.78 -0.60
N GLY A 136 -20.89 -2.01 -0.72
CA GLY A 136 -20.32 -2.55 -1.96
C GLY A 136 -18.85 -2.19 -2.15
N LEU A 137 -18.14 -1.82 -1.06
CA LEU A 137 -16.68 -1.63 -1.10
C LEU A 137 -16.00 -2.89 -1.63
N LYS A 138 -15.14 -2.75 -2.63
CA LYS A 138 -14.48 -3.89 -3.26
C LYS A 138 -13.22 -4.32 -2.53
N ARG A 139 -12.38 -3.36 -2.10
CA ARG A 139 -11.09 -3.64 -1.42
C ARG A 139 -10.89 -2.70 -0.24
N PHE A 140 -10.49 -3.24 0.89
CA PHE A 140 -10.06 -2.44 2.04
C PHE A 140 -8.54 -2.52 2.18
N HIS A 141 -7.90 -1.36 2.34
CA HIS A 141 -6.46 -1.23 2.50
C HIS A 141 -6.10 -1.06 3.97
N HIS A 142 -5.34 -1.99 4.53
CA HIS A 142 -4.85 -1.93 5.91
C HIS A 142 -3.53 -2.66 6.09
N ASN A 143 -2.43 -1.90 6.11
CA ASN A 143 -1.09 -2.45 6.19
C ASN A 143 -0.75 -2.99 7.58
N ILE A 144 0.05 -4.06 7.66
CA ILE A 144 0.76 -4.43 8.89
C ILE A 144 1.97 -3.52 9.15
N ASN A 145 2.43 -2.77 8.15
CA ASN A 145 3.54 -1.82 8.11
C ASN A 145 4.92 -2.44 8.25
N THR A 146 5.16 -3.30 9.23
CA THR A 146 6.42 -4.01 9.46
C THR A 146 6.15 -5.35 10.15
N SER A 147 7.20 -6.15 10.39
CA SER A 147 7.07 -7.41 11.10
C SER A 147 6.55 -7.21 12.52
N LYS A 148 5.90 -8.25 13.05
CA LYS A 148 5.39 -8.25 14.42
C LYS A 148 6.50 -8.00 15.44
N SER A 149 7.69 -8.57 15.19
CA SER A 149 8.85 -8.43 16.08
C SER A 149 9.39 -7.00 16.12
N TYR A 150 9.33 -6.26 15.00
CA TYR A 150 9.84 -4.89 14.91
C TYR A 150 8.77 -3.81 15.17
N TYR A 151 7.49 -4.20 15.23
CA TYR A 151 6.38 -3.25 15.33
C TYR A 151 6.45 -2.30 16.55
N PRO A 152 6.87 -2.74 17.77
CA PRO A 152 7.00 -1.87 18.94
C PRO A 152 7.99 -0.71 18.74
N ASP A 153 9.00 -0.89 17.89
CA ASP A 153 9.97 0.15 17.55
C ASP A 153 9.40 1.20 16.60
N VAL A 154 8.28 0.90 15.91
CA VAL A 154 7.66 1.77 14.91
C VAL A 154 6.46 2.53 15.47
N CYS A 155 5.63 1.89 16.30
CA CYS A 155 4.42 2.47 16.85
C CYS A 155 4.06 1.85 18.20
N THR A 156 3.63 2.69 19.18
CA THR A 156 3.23 2.23 20.52
C THR A 156 1.78 2.55 20.86
N THR A 157 1.07 3.35 20.05
CA THR A 157 -0.32 3.75 20.29
C THR A 157 -1.36 2.76 19.76
N HIS A 158 -0.93 1.78 18.99
CA HIS A 158 -1.68 0.59 18.60
C HIS A 158 -0.70 -0.54 18.28
N SER A 159 -1.14 -1.77 18.40
CA SER A 159 -0.33 -2.96 18.22
C SER A 159 -0.40 -3.52 16.80
N TRP A 160 0.53 -4.41 16.45
CA TRP A 160 0.46 -5.22 15.25
C TRP A 160 -0.80 -6.09 15.21
N ASN A 161 -1.23 -6.60 16.37
CA ASN A 161 -2.45 -7.40 16.47
C ASN A 161 -3.72 -6.57 16.21
N ASP A 162 -3.76 -5.29 16.56
CA ASP A 162 -4.90 -4.42 16.21
C ASP A 162 -5.06 -4.31 14.69
N ARG A 163 -3.93 -4.24 13.97
CA ARG A 163 -3.94 -4.24 12.51
C ARG A 163 -4.38 -5.57 11.93
N LEU A 164 -3.83 -6.67 12.45
CA LEU A 164 -4.22 -8.02 12.03
C LEU A 164 -5.72 -8.27 12.23
N ASN A 165 -6.29 -7.79 13.34
CA ASN A 165 -7.72 -7.93 13.60
C ASN A 165 -8.57 -7.20 12.56
N THR A 166 -8.15 -6.00 12.12
CA THR A 166 -8.83 -5.31 11.00
C THR A 166 -8.73 -6.13 9.71
N CYS A 167 -7.56 -6.69 9.38
CA CYS A 167 -7.41 -7.56 8.21
C CYS A 167 -8.36 -8.78 8.26
N ARG A 168 -8.50 -9.39 9.44
CA ARG A 168 -9.42 -10.52 9.66
C ARG A 168 -10.90 -10.11 9.46
N LEU A 169 -11.29 -8.93 9.95
CA LEU A 169 -12.64 -8.40 9.74
C LEU A 169 -12.94 -8.16 8.26
N VAL A 170 -11.99 -7.58 7.51
CA VAL A 170 -12.12 -7.36 6.07
C VAL A 170 -12.41 -8.67 5.35
N LYS A 171 -11.63 -9.72 5.61
CA LYS A 171 -11.84 -11.06 5.01
C LYS A 171 -13.15 -11.70 5.47
N LYS A 172 -13.50 -11.59 6.77
CA LYS A 172 -14.75 -12.12 7.33
C LYS A 172 -15.99 -11.59 6.60
N TYR A 173 -15.95 -10.33 6.17
CA TYR A 173 -17.09 -9.70 5.46
C TYR A 173 -16.96 -9.75 3.93
N GLY A 174 -16.05 -10.55 3.38
CA GLY A 174 -15.95 -10.84 1.95
C GLY A 174 -15.40 -9.70 1.09
N MET A 175 -14.75 -8.70 1.69
CA MET A 175 -14.02 -7.68 0.97
C MET A 175 -12.63 -8.18 0.57
N GLU A 176 -12.10 -7.76 -0.58
CA GLU A 176 -10.69 -7.95 -0.91
C GLU A 176 -9.81 -7.21 0.11
N LEU A 177 -8.73 -7.85 0.54
CA LEU A 177 -7.76 -7.27 1.47
C LEU A 177 -6.52 -6.77 0.72
N CYS A 178 -6.20 -5.49 0.90
CA CYS A 178 -4.92 -4.91 0.49
C CYS A 178 -4.09 -4.67 1.77
N CYS A 179 -3.05 -5.47 1.98
CA CYS A 179 -2.25 -5.44 3.20
C CYS A 179 -0.76 -5.56 2.89
N GLY A 180 0.02 -4.57 3.27
CA GLY A 180 1.44 -4.50 2.96
C GLY A 180 2.29 -3.86 4.04
N VAL A 181 3.46 -3.38 3.62
CA VAL A 181 4.54 -2.96 4.51
C VAL A 181 5.20 -1.66 4.06
N ILE A 182 6.10 -1.17 4.90
CA ILE A 182 7.02 -0.06 4.61
C ILE A 182 8.44 -0.60 4.83
N LEU A 183 9.28 -0.50 3.81
CA LEU A 183 10.69 -0.89 3.85
C LEU A 183 11.58 0.30 4.16
N GLY A 184 12.71 0.06 4.82
CA GLY A 184 13.71 1.07 5.12
C GLY A 184 13.48 1.82 6.43
N MET A 185 12.68 1.26 7.34
CA MET A 185 12.47 1.79 8.69
C MET A 185 13.56 1.31 9.69
N GLY A 186 14.61 0.62 9.23
CA GLY A 186 15.68 0.05 10.04
C GLY A 186 15.50 -1.42 10.37
N GLU A 187 14.52 -2.07 9.77
CA GLU A 187 14.29 -3.52 9.88
C GLU A 187 15.44 -4.33 9.28
N THR A 188 15.74 -5.50 9.86
CA THR A 188 16.74 -6.43 9.35
C THR A 188 16.20 -7.27 8.17
N VAL A 189 17.09 -8.01 7.51
CA VAL A 189 16.70 -8.96 6.45
C VAL A 189 15.78 -10.04 7.02
N GLU A 190 16.09 -10.56 8.22
CA GLU A 190 15.27 -11.55 8.90
C GLU A 190 13.86 -11.05 9.19
N GLN A 191 13.72 -9.75 9.54
CA GLN A 191 12.43 -9.10 9.76
C GLN A 191 11.67 -8.88 8.44
N ARG A 192 12.35 -8.64 7.31
CA ARG A 192 11.72 -8.62 5.97
C ARG A 192 11.19 -9.98 5.58
N ILE A 193 11.94 -11.05 5.88
CA ILE A 193 11.45 -12.42 5.67
C ILE A 193 10.25 -12.74 6.58
N GLU A 194 10.30 -12.29 7.84
CA GLU A 194 9.16 -12.41 8.77
C GLU A 194 7.91 -11.73 8.20
N MET A 195 8.01 -10.48 7.70
CA MET A 195 6.91 -9.80 7.01
C MET A 195 6.34 -10.61 5.84
N ALA A 196 7.20 -11.21 5.02
CA ALA A 196 6.77 -12.01 3.87
C ALA A 196 5.97 -13.25 4.31
N LEU A 197 6.39 -13.91 5.38
CA LEU A 197 5.70 -15.08 5.96
C LEU A 197 4.40 -14.68 6.67
N GLU A 198 4.39 -13.60 7.44
CA GLU A 198 3.19 -13.06 8.07
C GLU A 198 2.11 -12.71 7.03
N LEU A 199 2.52 -12.10 5.90
CA LEU A 199 1.61 -11.83 4.78
C LEU A 199 1.11 -13.13 4.13
N ALA A 200 1.96 -14.17 4.02
CA ALA A 200 1.54 -15.47 3.51
C ALA A 200 0.49 -16.15 4.42
N GLU A 201 0.53 -15.93 5.73
CA GLU A 201 -0.51 -16.38 6.68
C GLU A 201 -1.79 -15.54 6.57
N ILE A 202 -1.66 -14.22 6.39
CA ILE A 202 -2.78 -13.28 6.23
C ILE A 202 -3.50 -13.52 4.89
N GLN A 203 -2.76 -13.88 3.84
CA GLN A 203 -3.25 -14.12 2.47
C GLN A 203 -4.01 -12.91 1.91
N PRO A 204 -3.39 -11.72 1.77
CA PRO A 204 -4.03 -10.58 1.14
C PRO A 204 -4.16 -10.78 -0.37
N ASP A 205 -5.17 -10.16 -0.97
CA ASP A 205 -5.33 -10.13 -2.44
C ASP A 205 -4.29 -9.24 -3.12
N SER A 206 -3.83 -8.23 -2.37
CA SER A 206 -2.84 -7.25 -2.86
C SER A 206 -1.88 -6.86 -1.73
N ILE A 207 -0.60 -6.71 -2.08
CA ILE A 207 0.49 -6.32 -1.17
C ILE A 207 1.10 -5.01 -1.66
N PRO A 208 0.69 -3.86 -1.11
CA PRO A 208 1.37 -2.60 -1.36
C PRO A 208 2.69 -2.55 -0.59
N ILE A 209 3.76 -2.21 -1.27
CA ILE A 209 5.08 -2.05 -0.68
C ILE A 209 5.48 -0.59 -0.80
N ASN A 210 5.60 0.06 0.35
CA ASN A 210 6.12 1.41 0.43
C ASN A 210 7.61 1.36 0.75
N ILE A 211 8.37 2.31 0.24
CA ILE A 211 9.76 2.56 0.62
C ILE A 211 9.75 3.86 1.43
N LEU A 212 10.32 3.83 2.62
CA LEU A 212 10.31 4.99 3.51
C LEU A 212 10.82 6.23 2.79
N MET A 213 10.00 7.26 2.79
CA MET A 213 10.39 8.63 2.46
C MET A 213 10.54 9.38 3.78
N PRO A 214 11.77 9.62 4.26
CA PRO A 214 11.98 10.34 5.51
C PRO A 214 11.35 11.72 5.47
N ILE A 215 10.59 12.04 6.50
CA ILE A 215 9.91 13.32 6.64
C ILE A 215 10.59 14.09 7.77
N PRO A 216 11.00 15.35 7.57
CA PRO A 216 11.56 16.18 8.62
C PRO A 216 10.65 16.24 9.86
N GLU A 217 11.26 16.35 11.04
CA GLU A 217 10.57 16.38 12.34
C GLU A 217 9.86 15.06 12.72
N THR A 218 10.03 13.99 11.96
CA THR A 218 9.63 12.64 12.40
C THR A 218 10.83 11.88 12.97
N PRO A 219 10.63 10.88 13.86
CA PRO A 219 11.76 10.09 14.38
C PRO A 219 12.60 9.37 13.34
N PHE A 220 12.05 9.13 12.12
CA PHE A 220 12.76 8.47 11.02
C PHE A 220 13.28 9.45 9.96
N GLU A 221 13.39 10.75 10.26
CA GLU A 221 13.88 11.77 9.30
C GLU A 221 15.28 11.47 8.72
N ASN A 222 16.13 10.78 9.48
CA ASN A 222 17.50 10.45 9.08
C ASN A 222 17.67 9.00 8.55
N TYR A 223 16.56 8.33 8.13
CA TYR A 223 16.59 6.93 7.73
C TYR A 223 16.69 6.72 6.21
N LEU A 224 17.11 7.72 5.44
CA LEU A 224 17.20 7.62 3.98
C LEU A 224 18.04 6.43 3.52
N ASP A 225 19.16 6.18 4.17
CA ASP A 225 20.16 5.16 3.78
C ASP A 225 19.93 3.79 4.44
N LYS A 226 18.77 3.57 5.08
CA LYS A 226 18.48 2.28 5.75
C LYS A 226 18.12 1.16 4.79
N ILE A 227 17.88 1.47 3.51
CA ILE A 227 17.68 0.48 2.46
C ILE A 227 18.13 1.04 1.11
N ASP A 228 18.85 0.26 0.33
CA ASP A 228 19.24 0.55 -1.05
C ASP A 228 18.28 -0.11 -2.06
N GLU A 229 18.44 0.22 -3.34
CA GLU A 229 17.59 -0.29 -4.41
C GLU A 229 17.70 -1.82 -4.61
N GLU A 230 18.89 -2.39 -4.44
CA GLU A 230 19.10 -3.83 -4.58
C GLU A 230 18.33 -4.59 -3.50
N ASN A 231 18.43 -4.16 -2.24
CA ASN A 231 17.70 -4.75 -1.13
C ASN A 231 16.17 -4.59 -1.28
N VAL A 232 15.70 -3.50 -1.90
CA VAL A 232 14.28 -3.36 -2.26
C VAL A 232 13.89 -4.42 -3.29
N LEU A 233 14.64 -4.58 -4.39
CA LEU A 233 14.36 -5.60 -5.42
C LEU A 233 14.36 -7.02 -4.85
N ARG A 234 15.35 -7.36 -4.02
CA ARG A 234 15.42 -8.64 -3.33
C ARG A 234 14.18 -8.88 -2.47
N THR A 235 13.76 -7.87 -1.73
CA THR A 235 12.57 -7.96 -0.86
C THR A 235 11.29 -8.12 -1.69
N LEU A 236 11.12 -7.37 -2.78
CA LEU A 236 9.98 -7.52 -3.71
C LEU A 236 9.91 -8.95 -4.26
N ALA A 237 11.05 -9.50 -4.74
CA ALA A 237 11.11 -10.85 -5.28
C ALA A 237 10.75 -11.91 -4.22
N ILE A 238 11.29 -11.81 -3.00
CA ILE A 238 10.95 -12.70 -1.89
C ILE A 238 9.47 -12.62 -1.53
N PHE A 239 8.90 -11.41 -1.48
CA PHE A 239 7.47 -11.23 -1.18
C PHE A 239 6.62 -11.90 -2.25
N LYS A 240 6.99 -11.78 -3.54
CA LYS A 240 6.26 -12.44 -4.62
C LYS A 240 6.36 -13.97 -4.54
N ILE A 241 7.55 -14.49 -4.23
CA ILE A 241 7.77 -15.94 -4.08
C ILE A 241 6.98 -16.50 -2.89
N ALA A 242 6.97 -15.79 -1.75
CA ALA A 242 6.23 -16.20 -0.55
C ALA A 242 4.71 -16.02 -0.71
N ASN A 243 4.25 -15.09 -1.55
CA ASN A 243 2.85 -14.72 -1.76
C ASN A 243 2.47 -14.77 -3.26
N PRO A 244 2.54 -15.94 -3.91
CA PRO A 244 2.42 -16.06 -5.37
C PRO A 244 1.06 -15.60 -5.93
N ASN A 245 0.02 -15.65 -5.13
CA ASN A 245 -1.35 -15.28 -5.53
C ASN A 245 -1.68 -13.80 -5.30
N SER A 246 -0.87 -13.08 -4.54
CA SER A 246 -1.09 -11.65 -4.24
C SER A 246 -0.51 -10.77 -5.33
N ILE A 247 -1.21 -9.69 -5.68
CA ILE A 247 -0.71 -8.64 -6.59
C ILE A 247 0.24 -7.73 -5.80
N LEU A 248 1.50 -7.63 -6.18
CA LEU A 248 2.46 -6.72 -5.56
C LEU A 248 2.43 -5.34 -6.24
N HIS A 249 2.36 -4.29 -5.40
CA HIS A 249 2.35 -2.89 -5.84
C HIS A 249 3.45 -2.09 -5.12
N PRO A 250 4.51 -1.62 -5.77
CA PRO A 250 5.32 -0.54 -5.22
C PRO A 250 4.49 0.75 -5.20
N CYS A 251 4.37 1.35 -4.02
CA CYS A 251 3.54 2.52 -3.76
C CYS A 251 4.40 3.73 -3.33
N GLY A 252 4.16 4.31 -2.17
CA GLY A 252 4.94 5.44 -1.67
C GLY A 252 6.43 5.14 -1.67
N GLY A 253 7.25 6.12 -2.10
CA GLY A 253 8.69 5.96 -2.23
C GLY A 253 9.16 5.15 -3.45
N ARG A 254 8.27 4.73 -4.36
CA ARG A 254 8.66 4.05 -5.62
C ARG A 254 9.71 4.86 -6.41
N MET A 255 9.65 6.18 -6.35
CA MET A 255 10.60 7.08 -7.00
C MET A 255 12.02 7.02 -6.44
N ARG A 256 12.26 6.27 -5.37
CA ARG A 256 13.61 5.92 -4.89
C ARG A 256 14.26 4.81 -5.70
N LEU A 257 13.50 4.10 -6.53
CA LEU A 257 14.03 3.16 -7.51
C LEU A 257 14.32 3.89 -8.82
N SER A 258 15.50 3.65 -9.39
CA SER A 258 15.82 4.07 -10.74
C SER A 258 14.84 3.49 -11.76
N ASP A 259 14.68 4.14 -12.92
CA ASP A 259 13.80 3.63 -13.98
C ASP A 259 14.17 2.20 -14.41
N GLU A 260 15.46 1.88 -14.42
CA GLU A 260 15.95 0.53 -14.72
C GLU A 260 15.43 -0.48 -13.69
N ASN A 261 15.52 -0.16 -12.39
CA ASN A 261 15.10 -1.06 -11.33
C ASN A 261 13.57 -1.14 -11.20
N GLN A 262 12.83 -0.08 -11.53
CA GLN A 262 11.38 -0.15 -11.69
C GLN A 262 10.98 -1.11 -12.82
N ARG A 263 11.68 -1.08 -13.98
CA ARG A 263 11.47 -2.01 -15.09
C ARG A 263 11.83 -3.46 -14.73
N LYS A 264 12.94 -3.67 -13.98
CA LYS A 264 13.28 -5.00 -13.47
C LYS A 264 12.19 -5.55 -12.56
N ALA A 265 11.66 -4.73 -11.64
CA ALA A 265 10.58 -5.11 -10.74
C ALA A 265 9.29 -5.49 -11.51
N LEU A 266 8.89 -4.69 -12.50
CA LEU A 266 7.74 -4.96 -13.36
C LEU A 266 7.88 -6.26 -14.16
N ASN A 267 9.09 -6.63 -14.57
CA ASN A 267 9.35 -7.86 -15.33
C ASN A 267 9.52 -9.10 -14.44
N SER A 268 9.58 -8.94 -13.11
CA SER A 268 9.93 -10.06 -12.23
C SER A 268 9.00 -10.31 -11.06
N CYS A 269 8.42 -9.27 -10.43
CA CYS A 269 7.70 -9.45 -9.17
C CYS A 269 6.51 -8.49 -8.96
N VAL A 270 6.31 -7.51 -9.83
CA VAL A 270 5.30 -6.47 -9.69
C VAL A 270 4.19 -6.62 -10.72
N GLU A 271 2.94 -6.55 -10.28
CA GLU A 271 1.72 -6.66 -11.10
C GLU A 271 0.75 -5.49 -10.88
N GLY A 272 1.16 -4.46 -10.16
CA GLY A 272 0.35 -3.26 -9.95
C GLY A 272 1.19 -2.02 -9.73
N ILE A 273 0.63 -0.87 -10.03
CA ILE A 273 1.26 0.44 -9.85
C ILE A 273 0.23 1.42 -9.28
N MET A 274 0.68 2.23 -8.33
CA MET A 274 -0.05 3.43 -7.93
C MET A 274 0.27 4.54 -8.93
N VAL A 275 -0.76 5.03 -9.65
CA VAL A 275 -0.63 6.10 -10.65
C VAL A 275 -1.13 7.43 -10.09
N GLY A 276 -0.50 8.53 -10.51
CA GLY A 276 -0.78 9.87 -10.01
C GLY A 276 -0.07 10.16 -8.68
N ASN A 277 -0.58 11.15 -7.96
CA ASN A 277 0.03 11.60 -6.71
C ASN A 277 -0.22 10.63 -5.54
N TYR A 278 0.72 10.60 -4.61
CA TYR A 278 0.60 9.90 -3.32
C TYR A 278 -0.01 10.83 -2.26
N LEU A 279 -0.14 10.35 -1.02
CA LEU A 279 -0.77 11.11 0.07
C LEU A 279 -0.06 12.45 0.37
N THR A 280 1.27 12.42 0.41
CA THR A 280 2.10 13.57 0.81
C THR A 280 3.26 13.84 -0.16
N THR A 281 3.35 13.08 -1.26
CA THR A 281 4.43 13.20 -2.25
C THR A 281 3.87 13.15 -3.67
N VAL A 282 4.55 13.83 -4.60
CA VAL A 282 4.24 13.77 -6.03
C VAL A 282 4.67 12.41 -6.59
N GLY A 283 3.82 11.79 -7.37
CA GLY A 283 4.11 10.54 -8.09
C GLY A 283 4.64 10.82 -9.51
N LYS A 284 4.86 9.72 -10.25
CA LYS A 284 5.20 9.76 -11.67
C LYS A 284 3.95 10.13 -12.49
N ALA A 285 4.14 10.84 -13.59
CA ALA A 285 3.03 11.15 -14.49
C ALA A 285 2.41 9.84 -15.03
N PRO A 286 1.07 9.70 -15.05
CA PRO A 286 0.41 8.47 -15.50
C PRO A 286 0.82 8.03 -16.91
N GLU A 287 1.10 9.00 -17.81
CA GLU A 287 1.52 8.75 -19.18
C GLU A 287 2.90 8.08 -19.25
N GLU A 288 3.80 8.40 -18.33
CA GLU A 288 5.12 7.76 -18.24
C GLU A 288 5.01 6.30 -17.79
N ASP A 289 4.12 6.01 -16.84
CA ASP A 289 3.82 4.65 -16.43
C ASP A 289 3.18 3.84 -17.57
N LEU A 290 2.22 4.44 -18.30
CA LEU A 290 1.61 3.84 -19.49
C LEU A 290 2.65 3.50 -20.56
N LYS A 291 3.55 4.44 -20.84
CA LYS A 291 4.66 4.23 -21.78
C LYS A 291 5.54 3.07 -21.34
N THR A 292 5.94 3.04 -20.07
CA THR A 292 6.78 1.97 -19.51
C THR A 292 6.11 0.60 -19.65
N ILE A 293 4.81 0.47 -19.31
CA ILE A 293 4.05 -0.78 -19.45
C ILE A 293 4.00 -1.24 -20.90
N THR A 294 3.74 -0.32 -21.83
CA THR A 294 3.69 -0.61 -23.29
C THR A 294 5.04 -1.07 -23.82
N GLU A 295 6.13 -0.38 -23.46
CA GLU A 295 7.50 -0.73 -23.85
C GLU A 295 7.95 -2.10 -23.33
N LEU A 296 7.42 -2.53 -22.18
CA LEU A 296 7.66 -3.86 -21.60
C LEU A 296 6.76 -4.95 -22.22
N GLY A 297 5.89 -4.61 -23.18
CA GLY A 297 4.96 -5.57 -23.81
C GLY A 297 3.88 -6.06 -22.84
N LYS A 298 3.60 -5.33 -21.76
CA LYS A 298 2.57 -5.66 -20.78
C LYS A 298 1.23 -4.99 -21.12
N THR A 299 0.15 -5.52 -20.55
CA THR A 299 -1.21 -4.97 -20.68
C THR A 299 -1.67 -4.34 -19.37
N ILE A 300 -2.67 -3.45 -19.46
CA ILE A 300 -3.29 -2.86 -18.28
C ILE A 300 -4.53 -3.67 -17.94
N LYS A 301 -4.66 -4.04 -16.67
CA LYS A 301 -5.83 -4.69 -16.13
C LYS A 301 -6.95 -3.67 -15.89
N LEU A 302 -7.98 -3.70 -16.72
CA LEU A 302 -9.18 -2.86 -16.60
C LEU A 302 -10.22 -3.45 -15.66
#